data_f63c280777bfe943b85fdd140317a981
#
_entry.id   f63c280777bfe943b85fdd140317a981
#
_cell.length_a   1.000
_cell.length_b   1.000
_cell.length_c   1.000
_cell.angle_alpha   90.00
_cell.angle_beta   90.00
_cell.angle_gamma   90.00
#
_symmetry.space_group_name_H-M   'P 1'
#
loop_
_entity.id
_entity.type
_entity.pdbx_description
1 polymer ?
#
loop_
_entity_poly.entity_id
_entity_poly.type
_entity_poly.pdbx_seq_one_letter_code
_entity_poly.pdbx_strand_id
1 'polypeptide(L)'
;MLPILNPPPIDVDRELAAMRAELAAIRTRMQDGWMDDERARSVRDIVRDALADSATRASFMAEAWDAGYDGGEGGGAYFRARDGSATMKLAGMIQNRFVASSAYGPVEPPPGFTNSRWGFETKTLFLAISGQVVDKSITYVAVIAYTSQTNRFIVVPGAYRVPYASIRKGIGDGVGISMGLLNVPWDLESDYVGSSTLTSGDYSIFNYRFGAGKSPGATVDWTGSWMRATAGVFNQFGTLSTSWESKVNLSYCVAARAEAKWGIEWSQISRMSSAPGDSSGVVLGLGACMSNGRGQNPQPPDGRATPSAQGFTADARVMLSPAVLIAQYAYMRDPAGGPELGWYQGVNLQASSFVAPGVEPFVEACWMDDVPVEWIAQAGVNLYEGGKRVKVTLKAVVPFGGGNVNGIRVINGGLGIATADNNASVIAQLQLRF
;
A
#
# COMPACT_ATOMS: atom_id res chain seq x y z
N MET A 1 -14.75 33.25 -51.65
CA MET A 1 -14.00 34.18 -50.79
C MET A 1 -14.97 35.19 -50.22
N LEU A 2 -15.33 35.11 -48.99
CA LEU A 2 -16.15 36.10 -48.31
C LEU A 2 -15.23 37.21 -47.78
N PRO A 3 -15.62 38.49 -47.88
CA PRO A 3 -14.78 39.58 -47.42
C PRO A 3 -14.70 39.61 -45.90
N ILE A 4 -13.48 39.68 -45.37
CA ILE A 4 -13.23 39.86 -43.92
C ILE A 4 -13.61 41.32 -43.61
N LEU A 5 -14.75 41.53 -42.94
CA LEU A 5 -15.14 42.81 -42.36
C LEU A 5 -14.24 43.07 -41.13
N ASN A 6 -13.30 44.00 -41.25
CA ASN A 6 -12.58 44.49 -40.09
C ASN A 6 -13.57 45.24 -39.19
N PRO A 7 -13.62 44.94 -37.90
CA PRO A 7 -14.42 45.74 -36.98
C PRO A 7 -13.89 47.16 -36.93
N PRO A 8 -14.78 48.14 -36.70
CA PRO A 8 -14.34 49.53 -36.61
C PRO A 8 -13.37 49.73 -35.43
N PRO A 9 -12.39 50.65 -35.54
CA PRO A 9 -11.44 50.89 -34.47
C PRO A 9 -12.18 51.32 -33.22
N ILE A 10 -11.91 50.64 -32.11
CA ILE A 10 -12.43 50.95 -30.78
C ILE A 10 -11.82 52.29 -30.34
N ASP A 11 -12.65 53.27 -30.08
CA ASP A 11 -12.22 54.56 -29.52
C ASP A 11 -11.94 54.35 -28.03
N VAL A 12 -10.69 54.00 -27.72
CA VAL A 12 -10.23 53.68 -26.36
C VAL A 12 -10.39 54.85 -25.41
N ASP A 13 -10.26 56.09 -25.90
CA ASP A 13 -10.40 57.29 -25.07
C ASP A 13 -11.85 57.53 -24.66
N ARG A 14 -12.80 57.21 -25.53
CA ARG A 14 -14.23 57.30 -25.24
C ARG A 14 -14.67 56.21 -24.23
N GLU A 15 -14.18 54.98 -24.35
CA GLU A 15 -14.48 53.94 -23.38
C GLU A 15 -13.82 54.20 -22.04
N LEU A 16 -12.61 54.72 -21.99
CA LEU A 16 -11.92 55.11 -20.79
C LEU A 16 -12.65 56.26 -20.06
N ALA A 17 -13.19 57.24 -20.79
CA ALA A 17 -14.00 58.31 -20.27
C ALA A 17 -15.34 57.79 -19.68
N ALA A 18 -16.01 56.85 -20.38
CA ALA A 18 -17.22 56.19 -19.91
C ALA A 18 -16.99 55.40 -18.61
N MET A 19 -15.92 54.61 -18.55
CA MET A 19 -15.54 53.85 -17.35
C MET A 19 -15.21 54.75 -16.15
N ARG A 20 -14.52 55.89 -16.40
CA ARG A 20 -14.24 56.87 -15.34
C ARG A 20 -15.51 57.56 -14.81
N ALA A 21 -16.49 57.83 -15.67
CA ALA A 21 -17.78 58.40 -15.27
C ALA A 21 -18.59 57.35 -14.45
N GLU A 22 -18.57 56.11 -14.85
CA GLU A 22 -19.24 55.00 -14.14
C GLU A 22 -18.63 54.73 -12.76
N LEU A 23 -17.29 54.74 -12.66
CA LEU A 23 -16.55 54.64 -11.41
C LEU A 23 -16.83 55.81 -10.46
N ALA A 24 -16.96 57.04 -10.98
CA ALA A 24 -17.33 58.20 -10.23
C ALA A 24 -18.78 58.09 -9.69
N ALA A 25 -19.73 57.64 -10.53
CA ALA A 25 -21.11 57.38 -10.11
C ALA A 25 -21.23 56.27 -9.04
N ILE A 26 -20.44 55.21 -9.15
CA ILE A 26 -20.36 54.15 -8.13
C ILE A 26 -19.78 54.71 -6.82
N ARG A 27 -18.71 55.51 -6.88
CA ARG A 27 -18.13 56.15 -5.69
C ARG A 27 -19.11 57.08 -5.00
N THR A 28 -19.87 57.87 -5.74
CA THR A 28 -20.90 58.74 -5.17
C THR A 28 -22.02 57.92 -4.52
N ARG A 29 -22.48 56.86 -5.15
CA ARG A 29 -23.46 55.92 -4.55
C ARG A 29 -22.93 55.18 -3.31
N MET A 30 -21.63 54.94 -3.22
CA MET A 30 -21.00 54.36 -2.03
C MET A 30 -20.81 55.41 -0.90
N GLN A 31 -20.73 56.69 -1.22
CA GLN A 31 -20.64 57.78 -0.21
C GLN A 31 -21.99 58.24 0.32
N ASP A 32 -23.07 58.12 -0.47
CA ASP A 32 -24.41 58.47 -0.04
C ASP A 32 -25.08 57.30 0.70
N GLY A 33 -24.65 57.07 1.96
CA GLY A 33 -25.43 56.33 2.96
C GLY A 33 -25.88 54.94 2.57
N TRP A 34 -25.03 54.15 1.91
CA TRP A 34 -25.32 52.75 1.50
C TRP A 34 -25.68 51.85 2.70
N MET A 35 -25.20 52.18 3.88
CA MET A 35 -25.59 51.52 5.12
C MET A 35 -26.24 52.58 6.06
N ASP A 36 -27.54 52.74 5.95
CA ASP A 36 -28.28 53.37 7.05
C ASP A 36 -28.25 52.41 8.27
N ASP A 37 -28.47 52.98 9.45
CA ASP A 37 -28.43 52.22 10.72
C ASP A 37 -29.41 51.06 10.77
N GLU A 38 -30.43 51.05 9.95
CA GLU A 38 -31.47 50.03 9.90
C GLU A 38 -30.99 48.82 9.06
N ARG A 39 -30.35 49.09 7.94
CA ARG A 39 -29.71 48.04 7.14
C ARG A 39 -28.52 47.43 7.84
N ALA A 40 -27.71 48.22 8.52
CA ALA A 40 -26.58 47.71 9.31
C ALA A 40 -27.09 46.87 10.52
N ARG A 41 -28.26 47.17 11.06
CA ARG A 41 -28.94 46.32 12.07
C ARG A 41 -29.45 45.04 11.45
N SER A 42 -30.16 45.13 10.33
CA SER A 42 -30.68 43.95 9.61
C SER A 42 -29.57 42.98 9.17
N VAL A 43 -28.46 43.51 8.63
CA VAL A 43 -27.30 42.67 8.28
C VAL A 43 -26.68 42.04 9.54
N ARG A 44 -26.56 42.77 10.64
CA ARG A 44 -26.08 42.21 11.91
C ARG A 44 -26.96 41.10 12.45
N ASP A 45 -28.27 41.27 12.34
CA ASP A 45 -29.24 40.28 12.81
C ASP A 45 -29.22 39.04 11.93
N ILE A 46 -29.15 39.18 10.59
CA ILE A 46 -28.97 38.05 9.66
C ILE A 46 -27.64 37.30 9.92
N VAL A 47 -26.53 38.03 10.14
CA VAL A 47 -25.23 37.41 10.47
C VAL A 47 -25.30 36.73 11.83
N ARG A 48 -25.96 37.31 12.82
CA ARG A 48 -26.14 36.71 14.14
C ARG A 48 -26.97 35.43 14.07
N ASP A 49 -28.08 35.47 13.32
CA ASP A 49 -28.94 34.29 13.11
C ASP A 49 -28.22 33.19 12.33
N ALA A 50 -27.46 33.55 11.30
CA ALA A 50 -26.63 32.58 10.55
C ALA A 50 -25.53 31.97 11.43
N LEU A 51 -24.88 32.74 12.30
CA LEU A 51 -23.90 32.26 13.26
C LEU A 51 -24.55 31.40 14.35
N ALA A 52 -25.74 31.79 14.85
CA ALA A 52 -26.50 31.01 15.81
C ALA A 52 -26.95 29.68 15.19
N ASP A 53 -27.43 29.68 13.95
CA ASP A 53 -27.77 28.45 13.22
C ASP A 53 -26.54 27.56 12.97
N SER A 54 -25.40 28.15 12.62
CA SER A 54 -24.15 27.42 12.45
C SER A 54 -23.62 26.84 13.77
N ALA A 55 -23.73 27.58 14.87
CA ALA A 55 -23.39 27.08 16.20
C ALA A 55 -24.35 25.98 16.65
N THR A 56 -25.63 26.12 16.37
CA THR A 56 -26.63 25.08 16.62
C THR A 56 -26.38 23.84 15.78
N ARG A 57 -26.08 24.00 14.50
CA ARG A 57 -25.67 22.88 13.64
C ARG A 57 -24.37 22.23 14.10
N ALA A 58 -23.37 23.01 14.51
CA ALA A 58 -22.14 22.51 15.08
C ALA A 58 -22.40 21.76 16.39
N SER A 59 -23.31 22.21 17.23
CA SER A 59 -23.72 21.52 18.45
C SER A 59 -24.44 20.21 18.14
N PHE A 60 -25.39 20.21 17.20
CA PHE A 60 -26.06 18.99 16.75
C PHE A 60 -25.06 18.00 16.10
N MET A 61 -24.09 18.49 15.34
CA MET A 61 -23.04 17.64 14.78
C MET A 61 -22.12 17.08 15.87
N ALA A 62 -21.75 17.88 16.86
CA ALA A 62 -20.95 17.43 18.01
C ALA A 62 -21.69 16.42 18.88
N GLU A 63 -23.03 16.54 19.00
CA GLU A 63 -23.85 15.52 19.65
C GLU A 63 -24.05 14.26 18.82
N ALA A 64 -23.99 14.35 17.49
CA ALA A 64 -24.19 13.22 16.58
C ALA A 64 -22.92 12.41 16.31
N TRP A 65 -21.75 12.99 16.53
CA TRP A 65 -20.47 12.36 16.23
C TRP A 65 -19.57 12.28 17.46
N ASP A 66 -18.86 11.16 17.57
CA ASP A 66 -17.80 10.93 18.53
C ASP A 66 -16.46 10.91 17.78
N ALA A 67 -15.46 11.61 18.31
CA ALA A 67 -14.13 11.68 17.73
C ALA A 67 -13.08 11.42 18.81
N GLY A 68 -12.03 10.71 18.45
CA GLY A 68 -10.97 10.39 19.38
C GLY A 68 -9.75 9.81 18.68
N TYR A 69 -8.82 9.32 19.49
CA TYR A 69 -7.63 8.64 19.03
C TYR A 69 -7.56 7.23 19.65
N ASP A 70 -7.52 6.22 18.79
CA ASP A 70 -7.31 4.83 19.20
C ASP A 70 -5.81 4.60 19.39
N GLY A 71 -5.44 4.35 20.63
CA GLY A 71 -4.05 4.09 21.00
C GLY A 71 -3.56 2.68 20.76
N GLY A 72 -4.38 1.77 20.26
CA GLY A 72 -4.03 0.38 20.03
C GLY A 72 -3.02 0.14 18.90
N GLU A 73 -2.69 -1.13 18.64
CA GLU A 73 -1.70 -1.53 17.63
C GLU A 73 -2.07 -1.10 16.21
N GLY A 74 -3.35 -1.03 15.90
CA GLY A 74 -3.89 -0.48 14.66
C GLY A 74 -4.35 0.96 14.78
N GLY A 75 -3.73 1.75 15.66
CA GLY A 75 -4.12 3.08 16.09
C GLY A 75 -4.45 4.08 14.99
N GLY A 76 -5.00 5.24 15.41
CA GLY A 76 -5.34 6.31 14.48
C GLY A 76 -6.47 7.20 15.03
N ALA A 77 -6.65 8.35 14.41
CA ALA A 77 -7.79 9.20 14.69
C ALA A 77 -9.08 8.54 14.16
N TYR A 78 -10.14 8.64 14.91
CA TYR A 78 -11.44 8.14 14.45
C TYR A 78 -12.54 9.19 14.60
N PHE A 79 -13.53 9.06 13.73
CA PHE A 79 -14.81 9.75 13.77
C PHE A 79 -15.89 8.68 13.66
N ARG A 80 -16.89 8.75 14.55
CA ARG A 80 -17.97 7.74 14.60
C ARG A 80 -19.29 8.45 14.79
N ALA A 81 -20.27 8.14 13.95
CA ALA A 81 -21.65 8.52 14.19
C ALA A 81 -22.18 7.76 15.44
N ARG A 82 -22.83 8.44 16.37
CA ARG A 82 -23.33 7.83 17.62
C ARG A 82 -24.39 6.76 17.39
N ASP A 83 -25.14 6.88 16.32
CA ASP A 83 -26.11 5.85 15.88
C ASP A 83 -25.44 4.61 15.27
N GLY A 84 -24.12 4.64 15.10
CA GLY A 84 -23.33 3.56 14.54
C GLY A 84 -23.45 3.39 13.01
N SER A 85 -24.15 4.30 12.33
CA SER A 85 -24.37 4.23 10.87
C SER A 85 -23.07 4.45 10.08
N ALA A 86 -22.14 5.23 10.60
CA ALA A 86 -20.90 5.55 9.92
C ALA A 86 -19.70 5.60 10.88
N THR A 87 -18.56 5.15 10.39
CA THR A 87 -17.25 5.38 11.04
C THR A 87 -16.22 5.74 9.99
N MET A 88 -15.26 6.58 10.38
CA MET A 88 -14.07 6.87 9.61
C MET A 88 -12.86 6.78 10.54
N LYS A 89 -11.86 6.03 10.14
CA LYS A 89 -10.58 5.93 10.83
C LYS A 89 -9.49 6.42 9.91
N LEU A 90 -8.63 7.28 10.43
CA LEU A 90 -7.45 7.81 9.77
C LEU A 90 -6.22 7.25 10.48
N ALA A 91 -5.42 6.48 9.77
CA ALA A 91 -4.19 5.87 10.28
C ALA A 91 -3.04 6.10 9.30
N GLY A 92 -1.83 6.09 9.78
CA GLY A 92 -0.68 6.31 8.93
C GLY A 92 0.58 5.61 9.39
N MET A 93 1.59 5.63 8.52
CA MET A 93 2.92 5.11 8.82
C MET A 93 3.98 5.90 8.08
N ILE A 94 5.08 6.14 8.76
CA ILE A 94 6.32 6.68 8.20
C ILE A 94 7.43 5.68 8.44
N GLN A 95 8.18 5.33 7.40
CA GLN A 95 9.39 4.52 7.50
C GLN A 95 10.55 5.27 6.88
N ASN A 96 11.54 5.60 7.70
CA ASN A 96 12.82 6.16 7.27
C ASN A 96 13.92 5.15 7.56
N ARG A 97 14.92 5.06 6.70
CA ARG A 97 16.04 4.16 6.93
C ARG A 97 17.37 4.72 6.46
N PHE A 98 18.42 4.24 7.09
CA PHE A 98 19.78 4.31 6.63
C PHE A 98 20.16 2.96 6.04
N VAL A 99 20.81 2.97 4.88
CA VAL A 99 21.30 1.77 4.21
C VAL A 99 22.77 1.94 3.93
N ALA A 100 23.58 0.95 4.29
CA ALA A 100 24.95 0.82 3.84
C ALA A 100 25.09 -0.54 3.14
N SER A 101 25.63 -0.52 1.93
CA SER A 101 25.81 -1.72 1.11
C SER A 101 27.25 -1.75 0.57
N SER A 102 27.86 -2.91 0.61
CA SER A 102 29.21 -3.13 0.09
C SER A 102 29.25 -4.44 -0.69
N ALA A 103 29.82 -4.39 -1.89
CA ALA A 103 30.09 -5.59 -2.66
C ALA A 103 31.16 -6.44 -1.94
N TYR A 104 30.92 -7.75 -1.87
CA TYR A 104 31.93 -8.71 -1.48
C TYR A 104 32.17 -9.67 -2.65
N GLY A 105 33.44 -9.90 -2.96
CA GLY A 105 33.86 -10.77 -4.07
C GLY A 105 34.81 -10.09 -5.06
N PRO A 106 35.35 -10.83 -6.01
CA PRO A 106 36.41 -10.36 -6.89
C PRO A 106 35.93 -9.47 -8.06
N VAL A 107 34.68 -9.05 -8.10
CA VAL A 107 34.14 -8.27 -9.20
C VAL A 107 34.50 -6.79 -9.03
N GLU A 108 35.29 -6.26 -9.95
CA GLU A 108 35.59 -4.83 -10.02
C GLU A 108 34.34 -4.04 -10.45
N PRO A 109 33.99 -2.94 -9.75
CA PRO A 109 32.90 -2.09 -10.17
C PRO A 109 33.20 -1.44 -11.52
N PRO A 110 32.19 -1.15 -12.33
CA PRO A 110 32.39 -0.36 -13.55
C PRO A 110 33.10 0.97 -13.24
N PRO A 111 33.87 1.52 -14.19
CA PRO A 111 34.53 2.81 -14.01
C PRO A 111 33.57 3.90 -13.52
N GLY A 112 33.94 4.61 -12.46
CA GLY A 112 33.11 5.66 -11.84
C GLY A 112 32.13 5.17 -10.77
N PHE A 113 32.08 3.88 -10.47
CA PHE A 113 31.28 3.31 -9.38
C PHE A 113 32.18 2.82 -8.25
N THR A 114 31.69 2.91 -7.02
CA THR A 114 32.37 2.37 -5.83
C THR A 114 31.69 1.08 -5.40
N ASN A 115 32.47 0.17 -4.80
CA ASN A 115 31.95 -1.06 -4.24
C ASN A 115 31.07 -0.84 -2.98
N SER A 116 31.05 0.37 -2.46
CA SER A 116 30.30 0.71 -1.26
C SER A 116 29.37 1.89 -1.51
N ARG A 117 28.12 1.78 -1.06
CA ARG A 117 27.11 2.83 -1.13
C ARG A 117 26.44 2.97 0.23
N TRP A 118 26.10 4.16 0.61
CA TRP A 118 25.34 4.41 1.83
C TRP A 118 24.47 5.68 1.67
N GLY A 119 23.40 5.74 2.43
CA GLY A 119 22.54 6.92 2.43
C GLY A 119 21.28 6.74 3.25
N PHE A 120 20.54 7.84 3.36
CA PHE A 120 19.23 7.87 3.99
C PHE A 120 18.13 7.90 2.94
N GLU A 121 17.01 7.26 3.23
CA GLU A 121 15.81 7.35 2.41
C GLU A 121 14.52 7.32 3.26
N THR A 122 13.49 7.99 2.77
CA THR A 122 12.11 7.75 3.22
C THR A 122 11.57 6.56 2.44
N LYS A 123 11.62 5.38 3.05
CA LYS A 123 11.21 4.15 2.38
C LYS A 123 9.72 4.18 2.01
N THR A 124 8.89 4.50 2.99
CA THR A 124 7.44 4.48 2.82
C THR A 124 6.80 5.54 3.71
N LEU A 125 5.86 6.27 3.13
CA LEU A 125 4.89 7.08 3.84
C LEU A 125 3.51 6.64 3.33
N PHE A 126 2.59 6.28 4.21
CA PHE A 126 1.21 6.08 3.81
C PHE A 126 0.21 6.69 4.79
N LEU A 127 -0.94 7.03 4.22
CA LEU A 127 -2.14 7.46 4.93
C LEU A 127 -3.28 6.54 4.51
N ALA A 128 -3.95 5.92 5.48
CA ALA A 128 -5.08 5.05 5.27
C ALA A 128 -6.34 5.67 5.84
N ILE A 129 -7.40 5.69 5.05
CA ILE A 129 -8.75 6.04 5.46
C ILE A 129 -9.59 4.78 5.37
N SER A 130 -10.22 4.38 6.44
CA SER A 130 -11.06 3.18 6.48
C SER A 130 -12.28 3.40 7.37
N GLY A 131 -13.30 2.59 7.19
CA GLY A 131 -14.48 2.69 8.02
C GLY A 131 -15.67 1.90 7.49
N GLN A 132 -16.84 2.31 7.95
CA GLN A 132 -18.14 1.77 7.51
C GLN A 132 -19.09 2.91 7.18
N VAL A 133 -20.04 2.64 6.28
CA VAL A 133 -21.10 3.59 5.90
C VAL A 133 -22.43 2.85 5.80
N VAL A 134 -23.52 3.56 6.10
CA VAL A 134 -24.90 3.05 6.14
C VAL A 134 -25.12 2.06 7.27
N ASP A 135 -24.38 0.97 7.29
CA ASP A 135 -24.41 -0.06 8.33
C ASP A 135 -23.04 -0.78 8.43
N LYS A 136 -22.88 -1.64 9.43
CA LYS A 136 -21.64 -2.40 9.67
C LYS A 136 -21.26 -3.38 8.55
N SER A 137 -22.17 -3.66 7.63
CA SER A 137 -21.94 -4.62 6.56
C SER A 137 -21.24 -3.97 5.35
N ILE A 138 -21.27 -2.63 5.21
CA ILE A 138 -20.59 -1.91 4.14
C ILE A 138 -19.35 -1.24 4.72
N THR A 139 -18.19 -1.75 4.39
CA THR A 139 -16.89 -1.23 4.81
C THR A 139 -16.09 -0.72 3.62
N TYR A 140 -15.24 0.24 3.85
CA TYR A 140 -14.35 0.78 2.83
C TYR A 140 -12.95 1.00 3.38
N VAL A 141 -11.99 0.99 2.48
CA VAL A 141 -10.62 1.39 2.78
C VAL A 141 -9.99 2.04 1.54
N ALA A 142 -9.24 3.11 1.76
CA ALA A 142 -8.42 3.76 0.75
C ALA A 142 -7.06 4.09 1.36
N VAL A 143 -5.99 3.85 0.62
CA VAL A 143 -4.61 4.14 1.06
C VAL A 143 -3.94 5.02 0.03
N ILE A 144 -3.37 6.12 0.48
CA ILE A 144 -2.46 6.95 -0.30
C ILE A 144 -1.06 6.68 0.21
N ALA A 145 -0.14 6.36 -0.68
CA ALA A 145 1.23 6.05 -0.31
C ALA A 145 2.25 6.74 -1.20
N TYR A 146 3.36 7.13 -0.58
CA TYR A 146 4.61 7.47 -1.20
C TYR A 146 5.62 6.37 -0.94
N THR A 147 6.46 6.06 -1.90
CA THR A 147 7.60 5.17 -1.70
C THR A 147 8.77 5.63 -2.56
N SER A 148 9.95 5.65 -1.97
CA SER A 148 11.19 5.92 -2.69
C SER A 148 11.62 4.75 -3.57
N GLN A 149 11.00 3.60 -3.38
CA GLN A 149 11.45 2.35 -3.98
C GLN A 149 10.87 2.16 -5.38
N THR A 150 11.73 1.86 -6.33
CA THR A 150 11.35 1.18 -7.56
C THR A 150 11.31 -0.30 -7.29
N ASN A 151 10.14 -0.88 -7.28
CA ASN A 151 10.00 -2.32 -7.40
C ASN A 151 9.45 -2.67 -8.79
N ARG A 152 9.32 -3.94 -9.09
CA ARG A 152 8.74 -4.47 -10.33
C ARG A 152 7.40 -3.83 -10.73
N PHE A 153 6.67 -3.25 -9.78
CA PHE A 153 5.39 -2.59 -9.96
C PHE A 153 5.47 -1.06 -9.91
N ILE A 154 6.65 -0.49 -9.61
CA ILE A 154 6.84 0.95 -9.46
C ILE A 154 7.91 1.40 -10.44
N VAL A 155 7.45 2.02 -11.52
CA VAL A 155 8.33 2.50 -12.59
C VAL A 155 8.94 3.88 -12.25
N VAL A 156 8.29 4.65 -11.37
CA VAL A 156 8.73 6.01 -11.01
C VAL A 156 9.01 6.08 -9.51
N PRO A 157 10.27 6.23 -9.10
CA PRO A 157 10.62 6.47 -7.71
C PRO A 157 10.03 7.80 -7.24
N GLY A 158 9.59 7.85 -6.00
CA GLY A 158 9.12 9.10 -5.39
C GLY A 158 7.72 9.55 -5.81
N ALA A 159 6.94 8.70 -6.46
CA ALA A 159 5.57 9.04 -6.84
C ALA A 159 4.57 8.73 -5.72
N TYR A 160 3.59 9.62 -5.56
CA TYR A 160 2.39 9.33 -4.79
C TYR A 160 1.44 8.44 -5.61
N ARG A 161 0.78 7.51 -4.94
CA ARG A 161 -0.17 6.58 -5.57
C ARG A 161 -1.23 6.14 -4.59
N VAL A 162 -2.29 5.56 -5.12
CA VAL A 162 -3.31 4.86 -4.36
C VAL A 162 -3.04 3.35 -4.51
N PRO A 163 -2.32 2.73 -3.57
CA PRO A 163 -1.98 1.30 -3.69
C PRO A 163 -3.14 0.39 -3.30
N TYR A 164 -4.17 0.89 -2.65
CA TYR A 164 -5.34 0.13 -2.22
C TYR A 164 -6.56 1.03 -2.15
N ALA A 165 -7.68 0.60 -2.72
CA ALA A 165 -8.97 1.26 -2.59
C ALA A 165 -10.08 0.25 -2.84
N SER A 166 -10.90 -0.05 -1.84
CA SER A 166 -11.95 -1.06 -1.96
C SER A 166 -13.18 -0.73 -1.13
N ILE A 167 -14.29 -1.29 -1.59
CA ILE A 167 -15.54 -1.37 -0.85
C ILE A 167 -15.87 -2.84 -0.67
N ARG A 168 -16.27 -3.23 0.54
CA ARG A 168 -16.71 -4.58 0.88
C ARG A 168 -18.12 -4.56 1.45
N LYS A 169 -18.99 -5.43 0.95
CA LYS A 169 -20.31 -5.71 1.51
C LYS A 169 -20.32 -7.10 2.15
N GLY A 170 -20.58 -7.17 3.44
CA GLY A 170 -20.90 -8.41 4.12
C GLY A 170 -22.35 -8.83 3.80
N ILE A 171 -22.55 -10.08 3.43
CA ILE A 171 -23.87 -10.63 3.06
C ILE A 171 -24.40 -11.66 4.06
N GLY A 172 -23.70 -11.89 5.16
CA GLY A 172 -24.07 -12.80 6.25
C GLY A 172 -23.17 -14.03 6.32
N ASP A 173 -23.25 -14.75 7.43
CA ASP A 173 -22.58 -16.04 7.69
C ASP A 173 -21.05 -16.03 7.36
N GLY A 174 -20.39 -14.91 7.63
CA GLY A 174 -18.96 -14.72 7.38
C GLY A 174 -18.61 -14.45 5.90
N VAL A 175 -19.61 -14.37 5.00
CA VAL A 175 -19.42 -14.13 3.58
C VAL A 175 -19.40 -12.64 3.27
N GLY A 176 -18.52 -12.21 2.39
CA GLY A 176 -18.44 -10.85 1.88
C GLY A 176 -18.08 -10.80 0.41
N ILE A 177 -18.42 -9.67 -0.22
CA ILE A 177 -18.04 -9.35 -1.59
C ILE A 177 -17.28 -8.04 -1.55
N SER A 178 -16.12 -7.98 -2.21
CA SER A 178 -15.31 -6.77 -2.32
C SER A 178 -15.09 -6.40 -3.77
N MET A 179 -14.98 -5.09 -4.05
CA MET A 179 -14.65 -4.56 -5.36
C MET A 179 -13.71 -3.38 -5.21
N GLY A 180 -12.76 -3.23 -6.12
CA GLY A 180 -11.82 -2.13 -6.14
C GLY A 180 -10.41 -2.54 -6.54
N LEU A 181 -9.42 -1.77 -6.11
CA LEU A 181 -8.01 -2.14 -6.20
C LEU A 181 -7.67 -3.00 -4.97
N LEU A 182 -7.62 -4.31 -5.18
CA LEU A 182 -7.57 -5.32 -4.13
C LEU A 182 -6.24 -6.08 -4.15
N ASN A 183 -5.88 -6.70 -3.03
CA ASN A 183 -4.87 -7.73 -3.01
C ASN A 183 -5.36 -8.93 -3.82
N VAL A 184 -4.48 -9.50 -4.64
CA VAL A 184 -4.76 -10.77 -5.31
C VAL A 184 -4.55 -11.89 -4.31
N PRO A 185 -5.55 -12.72 -3.98
CA PRO A 185 -5.45 -13.77 -2.97
C PRO A 185 -4.59 -14.94 -3.48
N TRP A 186 -3.29 -14.80 -3.33
CA TRP A 186 -2.29 -15.71 -3.88
C TRP A 186 -1.32 -16.21 -2.82
N ASP A 187 -0.56 -15.33 -2.21
CA ASP A 187 0.46 -15.66 -1.21
C ASP A 187 0.20 -14.96 0.12
N LEU A 188 0.90 -15.43 1.16
CA LEU A 188 0.73 -14.93 2.52
C LEU A 188 1.00 -13.43 2.63
N GLU A 189 2.11 -12.94 2.08
CA GLU A 189 2.56 -11.57 2.27
C GLU A 189 1.75 -10.58 1.43
N SER A 190 1.29 -10.98 0.25
CA SER A 190 0.48 -10.12 -0.61
C SER A 190 -0.94 -9.93 -0.12
N ASP A 191 -1.53 -10.94 0.54
CA ASP A 191 -2.94 -10.95 0.87
C ASP A 191 -3.24 -10.38 2.27
N TYR A 192 -2.56 -10.87 3.30
CA TYR A 192 -2.94 -10.59 4.68
C TYR A 192 -1.98 -9.68 5.44
N VAL A 193 -0.76 -9.48 4.93
CA VAL A 193 0.28 -8.76 5.66
C VAL A 193 0.46 -7.36 5.11
N GLY A 194 0.18 -6.36 5.92
CA GLY A 194 0.53 -4.98 5.59
C GLY A 194 2.03 -4.72 5.82
N SER A 195 2.61 -3.83 5.03
CA SER A 195 4.02 -3.43 5.18
C SER A 195 4.40 -2.97 6.60
N SER A 196 3.41 -2.57 7.39
CA SER A 196 3.60 -2.13 8.79
C SER A 196 3.80 -3.30 9.77
N THR A 197 3.42 -4.53 9.40
CA THR A 197 3.43 -5.70 10.28
C THR A 197 4.51 -6.71 9.91
N LEU A 198 5.23 -6.49 8.81
CA LEU A 198 6.38 -7.32 8.41
C LEU A 198 7.48 -7.30 9.46
N THR A 199 7.96 -8.47 9.88
CA THR A 199 8.99 -8.60 10.91
C THR A 199 10.29 -7.93 10.47
N SER A 200 10.77 -8.20 9.27
CA SER A 200 11.99 -7.61 8.72
C SER A 200 11.83 -6.14 8.29
N GLY A 201 10.62 -5.59 8.37
CA GLY A 201 10.30 -4.25 7.89
C GLY A 201 10.19 -4.12 6.37
N ASP A 202 10.47 -5.19 5.62
CA ASP A 202 10.39 -5.30 4.16
C ASP A 202 9.60 -6.55 3.79
N TYR A 203 8.98 -6.55 2.61
CA TYR A 203 8.53 -7.78 2.00
C TYR A 203 9.74 -8.69 1.73
N SER A 204 9.54 -9.99 1.84
CA SER A 204 10.57 -10.96 1.50
C SER A 204 10.95 -10.86 0.02
N ILE A 205 12.16 -11.28 -0.33
CA ILE A 205 12.55 -11.40 -1.74
C ILE A 205 11.65 -12.40 -2.47
N PHE A 206 11.15 -13.40 -1.75
CA PHE A 206 10.15 -14.34 -2.23
C PHE A 206 8.88 -13.62 -2.72
N ASN A 207 8.34 -12.69 -1.92
CA ASN A 207 7.18 -11.90 -2.32
C ASN A 207 7.49 -10.97 -3.51
N TYR A 208 8.67 -10.38 -3.56
CA TYR A 208 9.09 -9.61 -4.73
C TYR A 208 9.12 -10.45 -6.00
N ARG A 209 9.47 -11.72 -5.92
CA ARG A 209 9.57 -12.61 -7.07
C ARG A 209 8.24 -13.25 -7.43
N PHE A 210 7.55 -13.80 -6.47
CA PHE A 210 6.34 -14.60 -6.65
C PHE A 210 5.05 -13.86 -6.31
N GLY A 211 5.12 -12.77 -5.53
CA GLY A 211 3.94 -12.06 -5.07
C GLY A 211 3.07 -11.53 -6.21
N ALA A 212 1.77 -11.73 -6.08
CA ALA A 212 0.78 -11.23 -7.03
C ALA A 212 0.54 -9.73 -6.90
N GLY A 213 0.79 -9.16 -5.71
CA GLY A 213 0.53 -7.75 -5.44
C GLY A 213 -0.95 -7.40 -5.49
N LYS A 214 -1.27 -6.27 -6.11
CA LYS A 214 -2.63 -5.70 -6.15
C LYS A 214 -3.09 -5.50 -7.58
N SER A 215 -4.42 -5.65 -7.79
CA SER A 215 -5.05 -5.44 -9.08
C SER A 215 -6.49 -4.99 -8.92
N PRO A 216 -7.04 -4.16 -9.83
CA PRO A 216 -8.47 -3.92 -9.89
C PRO A 216 -9.21 -5.22 -10.13
N GLY A 217 -10.27 -5.44 -9.35
CA GLY A 217 -11.02 -6.68 -9.44
C GLY A 217 -12.17 -6.78 -8.46
N ALA A 218 -12.71 -7.97 -8.35
CA ALA A 218 -13.73 -8.32 -7.39
C ALA A 218 -13.40 -9.66 -6.72
N THR A 219 -13.73 -9.76 -5.44
CA THR A 219 -13.51 -10.98 -4.64
C THR A 219 -14.78 -11.36 -3.89
N VAL A 220 -14.91 -12.65 -3.65
CA VAL A 220 -15.80 -13.21 -2.64
C VAL A 220 -14.91 -13.82 -1.56
N ASP A 221 -15.19 -13.47 -0.31
CA ASP A 221 -14.49 -13.99 0.86
C ASP A 221 -15.48 -14.68 1.81
N TRP A 222 -15.01 -15.70 2.48
CA TRP A 222 -15.71 -16.39 3.55
C TRP A 222 -14.78 -16.62 4.72
N THR A 223 -15.28 -16.38 5.94
CA THR A 223 -14.53 -16.60 7.19
C THR A 223 -15.38 -17.38 8.17
N GLY A 224 -14.98 -18.60 8.42
CA GLY A 224 -15.52 -19.46 9.48
C GLY A 224 -14.65 -19.46 10.73
N SER A 225 -14.96 -20.33 11.68
CA SER A 225 -14.24 -20.42 12.95
C SER A 225 -12.80 -20.93 12.81
N TRP A 226 -12.56 -21.91 11.97
CA TRP A 226 -11.26 -22.57 11.79
C TRP A 226 -10.70 -22.47 10.36
N MET A 227 -11.49 -22.04 9.40
CA MET A 227 -11.09 -21.90 8.00
C MET A 227 -11.60 -20.60 7.42
N ARG A 228 -10.86 -20.02 6.50
CA ARG A 228 -11.29 -18.90 5.64
C ARG A 228 -10.83 -19.14 4.21
N ALA A 229 -11.55 -18.54 3.27
CA ALA A 229 -11.21 -18.62 1.86
C ALA A 229 -11.58 -17.31 1.17
N THR A 230 -10.79 -16.95 0.15
CA THR A 230 -11.04 -15.82 -0.73
C THR A 230 -10.79 -16.27 -2.16
N ALA A 231 -11.70 -15.91 -3.06
CA ALA A 231 -11.52 -16.12 -4.50
C ALA A 231 -11.91 -14.85 -5.25
N GLY A 232 -11.28 -14.59 -6.39
CA GLY A 232 -11.56 -13.38 -7.14
C GLY A 232 -11.11 -13.39 -8.59
N VAL A 233 -11.62 -12.40 -9.30
CA VAL A 233 -11.28 -12.08 -10.69
C VAL A 233 -10.70 -10.68 -10.75
N PHE A 234 -9.64 -10.52 -11.53
CA PHE A 234 -8.83 -9.31 -11.57
C PHE A 234 -8.46 -8.99 -13.01
N ASN A 235 -8.15 -7.71 -13.28
CA ASN A 235 -7.73 -7.31 -14.62
C ASN A 235 -6.43 -8.00 -15.04
N GLN A 236 -5.47 -8.17 -14.13
CA GLN A 236 -4.18 -8.82 -14.40
C GLN A 236 -3.53 -9.33 -13.09
N PHE A 237 -2.54 -10.19 -13.23
CA PHE A 237 -1.67 -10.58 -12.13
C PHE A 237 -0.65 -9.47 -11.84
N GLY A 238 -0.78 -8.81 -10.69
CA GLY A 238 0.19 -7.83 -10.20
C GLY A 238 0.22 -6.50 -10.96
N THR A 239 -0.92 -5.94 -11.33
CA THR A 239 -0.99 -4.58 -11.87
C THR A 239 -1.49 -3.58 -10.83
N LEU A 240 -0.80 -2.44 -10.72
CA LEU A 240 -1.25 -1.29 -9.94
C LEU A 240 -2.05 -0.29 -10.79
N SER A 241 -2.33 -0.61 -12.05
CA SER A 241 -3.16 0.22 -12.91
C SER A 241 -4.57 0.29 -12.35
N THR A 242 -5.10 1.50 -12.23
CA THR A 242 -6.50 1.75 -11.87
C THR A 242 -7.39 1.91 -13.09
N SER A 243 -6.83 1.84 -14.31
CA SER A 243 -7.59 1.94 -15.54
C SER A 243 -8.35 0.66 -15.84
N TRP A 244 -9.60 0.79 -16.27
CA TRP A 244 -10.40 -0.34 -16.78
C TRP A 244 -9.91 -0.80 -18.16
N GLU A 245 -9.31 0.10 -18.92
CA GLU A 245 -8.71 -0.23 -20.21
C GLU A 245 -7.43 -1.02 -20.02
N SER A 246 -7.52 -2.30 -20.25
CA SER A 246 -6.34 -3.08 -20.59
C SER A 246 -6.02 -2.83 -22.07
N LYS A 247 -4.90 -2.18 -22.36
CA LYS A 247 -4.42 -2.00 -23.75
C LYS A 247 -4.03 -3.32 -24.42
N VAL A 248 -4.08 -4.41 -23.68
CA VAL A 248 -3.75 -5.76 -24.13
C VAL A 248 -5.02 -6.60 -24.08
N ASN A 249 -5.39 -7.21 -25.20
CA ASN A 249 -6.57 -8.02 -25.37
C ASN A 249 -6.90 -8.89 -24.17
N LEU A 250 -8.04 -8.61 -23.49
CA LEU A 250 -8.68 -9.44 -22.47
C LEU A 250 -7.70 -10.06 -21.44
N SER A 251 -6.84 -9.24 -20.83
CA SER A 251 -6.05 -9.70 -19.71
C SER A 251 -6.97 -9.98 -18.53
N TYR A 252 -6.86 -11.15 -17.95
CA TYR A 252 -7.56 -11.52 -16.73
C TYR A 252 -6.63 -12.26 -15.78
N CYS A 253 -6.96 -12.22 -14.51
CA CYS A 253 -6.37 -13.07 -13.49
C CYS A 253 -7.50 -13.64 -12.63
N VAL A 254 -7.50 -14.94 -12.42
CA VAL A 254 -8.32 -15.60 -11.42
C VAL A 254 -7.39 -16.13 -10.35
N ALA A 255 -7.69 -15.82 -9.10
CA ALA A 255 -6.89 -16.28 -7.98
C ALA A 255 -7.80 -16.69 -6.82
N ALA A 256 -7.33 -17.68 -6.05
CA ALA A 256 -7.99 -18.12 -4.85
C ALA A 256 -6.97 -18.51 -3.78
N ARG A 257 -7.33 -18.30 -2.51
CA ARG A 257 -6.55 -18.70 -1.35
C ARG A 257 -7.48 -19.23 -0.26
N ALA A 258 -7.06 -20.31 0.39
CA ALA A 258 -7.71 -20.87 1.55
C ALA A 258 -6.69 -21.02 2.69
N GLU A 259 -7.16 -20.81 3.93
CA GLU A 259 -6.37 -20.99 5.13
C GLU A 259 -7.16 -21.74 6.19
N ALA A 260 -6.46 -22.59 6.94
CA ALA A 260 -7.00 -23.29 8.10
C ALA A 260 -6.14 -23.00 9.33
N LYS A 261 -6.76 -22.81 10.48
CA LYS A 261 -6.09 -22.49 11.74
C LYS A 261 -6.49 -23.42 12.86
N TRP A 262 -5.58 -23.62 13.79
CA TRP A 262 -5.78 -24.34 15.04
C TRP A 262 -5.09 -23.60 16.17
N GLY A 263 -5.75 -23.44 17.31
CA GLY A 263 -5.18 -22.90 18.54
C GLY A 263 -5.04 -21.37 18.61
N ILE A 264 -5.34 -20.64 17.54
CA ILE A 264 -5.17 -19.17 17.49
C ILE A 264 -6.41 -18.47 16.94
N GLU A 265 -6.52 -17.15 17.18
CA GLU A 265 -7.58 -16.32 16.63
C GLU A 265 -7.20 -15.70 15.28
N TRP A 266 -8.21 -15.46 14.41
CA TRP A 266 -7.97 -14.80 13.11
C TRP A 266 -7.32 -13.43 13.24
N SER A 267 -7.58 -12.70 14.31
CA SER A 267 -6.98 -11.39 14.58
C SER A 267 -5.46 -11.43 14.78
N GLN A 268 -4.92 -12.57 15.25
CA GLN A 268 -3.49 -12.75 15.45
C GLN A 268 -2.73 -13.04 14.13
N ILE A 269 -3.44 -13.55 13.14
CA ILE A 269 -2.84 -14.04 11.88
C ILE A 269 -2.32 -12.93 10.98
N SER A 270 -2.85 -11.71 11.09
CA SER A 270 -2.35 -10.54 10.34
C SER A 270 -0.95 -10.08 10.78
N ARG A 271 -0.43 -10.64 11.86
CA ARG A 271 0.90 -10.33 12.39
C ARG A 271 1.90 -11.39 11.94
N MET A 272 3.09 -10.96 11.56
CA MET A 272 4.22 -11.84 11.25
C MET A 272 5.10 -12.09 12.49
N SER A 273 4.59 -11.79 13.69
CA SER A 273 5.26 -11.95 14.98
C SER A 273 4.28 -12.44 16.04
N SER A 274 4.77 -13.20 17.03
CA SER A 274 4.00 -13.66 18.18
C SER A 274 4.53 -13.01 19.44
N ALA A 275 3.70 -12.20 20.09
CA ALA A 275 4.07 -11.51 21.32
C ALA A 275 3.92 -12.44 22.55
N PRO A 276 4.62 -12.13 23.67
CA PRO A 276 4.36 -12.82 24.93
C PRO A 276 2.87 -12.70 25.34
N GLY A 277 2.24 -13.82 25.62
CA GLY A 277 0.81 -13.90 25.96
C GLY A 277 -0.14 -14.11 24.77
N ASP A 278 0.36 -14.07 23.53
CA ASP A 278 -0.43 -14.51 22.36
C ASP A 278 -0.75 -16.02 22.45
N SER A 279 -1.86 -16.44 21.84
CA SER A 279 -2.21 -17.87 21.75
C SER A 279 -1.21 -18.60 20.85
N SER A 280 -0.89 -19.83 21.21
CA SER A 280 -0.07 -20.72 20.38
C SER A 280 -0.95 -21.52 19.42
N GLY A 281 -0.46 -21.78 18.21
CA GLY A 281 -1.19 -22.58 17.24
C GLY A 281 -0.53 -22.60 15.86
N VAL A 282 -1.26 -23.13 14.89
CA VAL A 282 -0.77 -23.35 13.53
C VAL A 282 -1.77 -22.79 12.53
N VAL A 283 -1.25 -22.22 11.45
CA VAL A 283 -2.01 -21.84 10.25
C VAL A 283 -1.37 -22.49 9.04
N LEU A 284 -2.19 -23.10 8.21
CA LEU A 284 -1.79 -23.60 6.89
C LEU A 284 -2.53 -22.79 5.83
N GLY A 285 -1.82 -22.36 4.80
CA GLY A 285 -2.36 -21.60 3.68
C GLY A 285 -2.02 -22.26 2.34
N LEU A 286 -2.98 -22.19 1.41
CA LEU A 286 -2.82 -22.62 0.02
C LEU A 286 -3.41 -21.57 -0.90
N GLY A 287 -2.66 -21.19 -1.94
CA GLY A 287 -3.12 -20.26 -2.96
C GLY A 287 -2.91 -20.83 -4.36
N ALA A 288 -3.78 -20.45 -5.29
CA ALA A 288 -3.66 -20.79 -6.69
C ALA A 288 -4.03 -19.59 -7.56
N CYS A 289 -3.37 -19.45 -8.71
CA CYS A 289 -3.71 -18.42 -9.67
C CYS A 289 -3.55 -18.88 -11.12
N MET A 290 -4.32 -18.25 -11.98
CA MET A 290 -4.20 -18.34 -13.42
C MET A 290 -4.44 -16.96 -14.02
N SER A 291 -3.53 -16.51 -14.88
CA SER A 291 -3.62 -15.22 -15.57
C SER A 291 -3.16 -15.36 -17.01
N ASN A 292 -3.85 -14.72 -17.95
CA ASN A 292 -3.42 -14.66 -19.35
C ASN A 292 -2.51 -13.47 -19.67
N GLY A 293 -2.15 -12.68 -18.68
CA GLY A 293 -1.23 -11.54 -18.81
C GLY A 293 -0.59 -11.21 -17.50
N ARG A 294 0.61 -10.62 -17.55
CA ARG A 294 1.30 -10.06 -16.40
C ARG A 294 1.46 -8.56 -16.62
N GLY A 295 0.90 -7.76 -15.71
CA GLY A 295 0.95 -6.29 -15.77
C GLY A 295 2.37 -5.76 -15.97
N GLN A 296 2.48 -4.73 -16.81
CA GLN A 296 3.65 -3.89 -17.05
C GLN A 296 4.70 -4.32 -18.08
N ASN A 297 4.55 -5.40 -18.83
CA ASN A 297 5.38 -5.48 -20.03
C ASN A 297 4.69 -4.74 -21.17
N PRO A 298 5.31 -3.71 -21.78
CA PRO A 298 4.84 -3.22 -23.06
C PRO A 298 4.78 -4.42 -24.00
N GLN A 299 3.68 -4.53 -24.72
CA GLN A 299 3.47 -5.59 -25.72
C GLN A 299 4.73 -5.69 -26.58
N PRO A 300 5.34 -6.87 -26.73
CA PRO A 300 6.45 -7.00 -27.64
C PRO A 300 6.03 -6.50 -29.00
N PRO A 301 6.89 -5.79 -29.72
CA PRO A 301 6.55 -5.16 -31.00
C PRO A 301 6.06 -6.14 -32.08
N ASP A 302 6.18 -7.44 -31.83
CA ASP A 302 5.80 -8.54 -32.71
C ASP A 302 4.36 -9.06 -32.51
N GLY A 303 3.57 -8.43 -31.62
CA GLY A 303 2.16 -8.77 -31.43
C GLY A 303 1.88 -10.15 -30.84
N ARG A 304 2.88 -10.82 -30.28
CA ARG A 304 2.69 -12.13 -29.66
C ARG A 304 1.83 -12.01 -28.40
N ALA A 305 0.98 -13.01 -28.17
CA ALA A 305 0.13 -13.09 -27.00
C ALA A 305 0.96 -12.98 -25.72
N THR A 306 0.52 -12.13 -24.80
CA THR A 306 1.13 -12.04 -23.46
C THR A 306 1.07 -13.41 -22.80
N PRO A 307 2.19 -13.87 -22.27
CA PRO A 307 2.26 -15.20 -21.70
C PRO A 307 1.40 -15.31 -20.42
N SER A 308 0.87 -16.50 -20.18
CA SER A 308 0.00 -16.79 -19.03
C SER A 308 0.83 -17.12 -17.77
N ALA A 309 0.64 -16.38 -16.67
CA ALA A 309 1.13 -16.79 -15.36
C ALA A 309 0.15 -17.80 -14.74
N GLN A 310 0.66 -18.90 -14.19
CA GLN A 310 -0.12 -19.89 -13.46
C GLN A 310 0.75 -20.56 -12.40
N GLY A 311 0.13 -20.96 -11.30
CA GLY A 311 0.87 -21.63 -10.25
C GLY A 311 0.08 -21.82 -8.97
N PHE A 312 0.80 -22.26 -7.96
CA PHE A 312 0.28 -22.39 -6.59
C PHE A 312 1.30 -21.95 -5.55
N THR A 313 0.81 -21.59 -4.39
CA THR A 313 1.61 -21.30 -3.19
C THR A 313 1.12 -22.16 -2.04
N ALA A 314 2.01 -22.48 -1.13
CA ALA A 314 1.69 -23.10 0.13
C ALA A 314 2.46 -22.40 1.25
N ASP A 315 1.84 -22.21 2.40
CA ASP A 315 2.53 -21.66 3.57
C ASP A 315 2.05 -22.31 4.86
N ALA A 316 2.96 -22.29 5.83
CA ALA A 316 2.70 -22.72 7.20
C ALA A 316 3.24 -21.67 8.17
N ARG A 317 2.44 -21.35 9.18
CA ARG A 317 2.85 -20.50 10.32
C ARG A 317 2.65 -21.28 11.60
N VAL A 318 3.70 -21.42 12.38
CA VAL A 318 3.69 -22.02 13.71
C VAL A 318 3.94 -20.91 14.72
N MET A 319 2.93 -20.55 15.48
CA MET A 319 2.99 -19.52 16.51
C MET A 319 3.14 -20.20 17.85
N LEU A 320 4.27 -19.94 18.51
CA LEU A 320 4.64 -20.49 19.82
C LEU A 320 4.96 -19.31 20.73
N SER A 321 3.95 -18.73 21.39
CA SER A 321 4.22 -17.55 22.21
C SER A 321 5.48 -17.73 23.09
N PRO A 322 6.53 -16.90 22.96
CA PRO A 322 6.62 -15.64 22.20
C PRO A 322 7.31 -15.75 20.82
N ALA A 323 7.34 -16.92 20.19
CA ALA A 323 8.07 -17.15 18.94
C ALA A 323 7.11 -17.45 17.76
N VAL A 324 7.58 -17.22 16.53
CA VAL A 324 6.90 -17.61 15.30
C VAL A 324 7.90 -18.20 14.30
N LEU A 325 7.44 -19.26 13.62
CA LEU A 325 8.11 -19.84 12.46
C LEU A 325 7.17 -19.73 11.27
N ILE A 326 7.68 -19.28 10.14
CA ILE A 326 6.93 -19.13 8.89
C ILE A 326 7.70 -19.81 7.78
N ALA A 327 7.01 -20.65 7.01
CA ALA A 327 7.54 -21.26 5.80
C ALA A 327 6.58 -20.95 4.66
N GLN A 328 7.11 -20.55 3.51
CA GLN A 328 6.35 -20.28 2.28
C GLN A 328 7.01 -21.01 1.12
N TYR A 329 6.21 -21.54 0.23
CA TYR A 329 6.62 -22.16 -1.02
C TYR A 329 5.78 -21.61 -2.16
N ALA A 330 6.39 -21.38 -3.31
CA ALA A 330 5.71 -21.04 -4.56
C ALA A 330 6.27 -21.88 -5.71
N TYR A 331 5.36 -22.28 -6.59
CA TYR A 331 5.67 -22.91 -7.86
C TYR A 331 4.83 -22.22 -8.94
N MET A 332 5.49 -21.55 -9.87
CA MET A 332 4.83 -20.69 -10.84
C MET A 332 5.47 -20.76 -12.20
N ARG A 333 4.65 -20.84 -13.24
CA ARG A 333 5.05 -20.55 -14.60
C ARG A 333 4.99 -19.04 -14.80
N ASP A 334 6.12 -18.44 -15.15
CA ASP A 334 6.21 -17.01 -15.44
C ASP A 334 6.86 -16.79 -16.81
N PRO A 335 6.09 -16.34 -17.75
CA PRO A 335 6.56 -16.12 -19.09
C PRO A 335 7.28 -14.77 -19.31
N ALA A 336 7.27 -13.87 -18.32
CA ALA A 336 7.98 -12.60 -18.42
C ALA A 336 9.49 -12.70 -18.18
N GLY A 337 9.98 -13.88 -17.84
CA GLY A 337 11.38 -14.13 -17.42
C GLY A 337 12.37 -14.38 -18.54
N GLY A 338 11.97 -14.43 -19.80
CA GLY A 338 12.91 -14.69 -20.90
C GLY A 338 12.39 -15.67 -21.96
N PRO A 339 13.21 -16.01 -22.98
CA PRO A 339 12.79 -16.84 -24.11
C PRO A 339 12.50 -18.30 -23.74
N GLU A 340 12.91 -18.74 -22.56
CA GLU A 340 12.63 -20.08 -22.05
C GLU A 340 11.46 -19.99 -21.05
N LEU A 341 10.28 -20.42 -21.50
CA LEU A 341 9.05 -20.54 -20.72
C LEU A 341 9.21 -21.63 -19.65
N GLY A 342 9.88 -21.28 -18.54
CA GLY A 342 10.16 -22.21 -17.45
C GLY A 342 9.12 -22.15 -16.33
N TRP A 343 9.11 -23.22 -15.54
CA TRP A 343 8.53 -23.24 -14.21
C TRP A 343 9.60 -22.80 -13.21
N TYR A 344 9.22 -21.97 -12.28
CA TYR A 344 10.09 -21.44 -11.24
C TYR A 344 9.52 -21.78 -9.89
N GLN A 345 10.39 -22.00 -8.94
CA GLN A 345 10.00 -22.29 -7.57
C GLN A 345 10.87 -21.51 -6.59
N GLY A 346 10.35 -21.36 -5.39
CA GLY A 346 11.07 -20.73 -4.31
C GLY A 346 10.53 -21.12 -2.95
N VAL A 347 11.37 -20.94 -1.96
CA VAL A 347 11.08 -21.17 -0.54
C VAL A 347 11.48 -19.93 0.24
N ASN A 348 10.65 -19.51 1.18
CA ASN A 348 11.00 -18.51 2.17
C ASN A 348 10.76 -19.06 3.57
N LEU A 349 11.78 -18.97 4.42
CA LEU A 349 11.77 -19.41 5.81
C LEU A 349 12.04 -18.21 6.69
N GLN A 350 11.19 -17.96 7.68
CA GLN A 350 11.35 -16.89 8.64
C GLN A 350 11.14 -17.41 10.06
N ALA A 351 11.94 -16.90 10.99
CA ALA A 351 11.77 -17.14 12.43
C ALA A 351 11.98 -15.84 13.18
N SER A 352 11.18 -15.60 14.21
CA SER A 352 11.40 -14.54 15.18
C SER A 352 10.91 -14.92 16.56
N SER A 353 11.43 -14.27 17.60
CA SER A 353 10.98 -14.47 18.98
C SER A 353 11.24 -13.23 19.83
N PHE A 354 10.30 -12.88 20.70
CA PHE A 354 10.56 -11.89 21.73
C PHE A 354 11.44 -12.50 22.85
N VAL A 355 12.66 -11.99 22.99
CA VAL A 355 13.61 -12.42 24.02
C VAL A 355 13.56 -11.55 25.27
N ALA A 356 12.99 -10.35 25.15
CA ALA A 356 12.69 -9.41 26.22
C ALA A 356 11.51 -8.53 25.82
N PRO A 357 10.86 -7.81 26.75
CA PRO A 357 9.82 -6.86 26.41
C PRO A 357 10.30 -5.86 25.34
N GLY A 358 9.62 -5.85 24.21
CA GLY A 358 9.95 -4.96 23.08
C GLY A 358 11.19 -5.33 22.26
N VAL A 359 11.84 -6.47 22.49
CA VAL A 359 13.03 -6.90 21.75
C VAL A 359 12.76 -8.21 21.02
N GLU A 360 12.77 -8.17 19.68
CA GLU A 360 12.45 -9.30 18.80
C GLU A 360 13.57 -9.53 17.79
N PRO A 361 14.56 -10.40 18.05
CA PRO A 361 15.45 -10.91 17.00
C PRO A 361 14.68 -11.74 15.98
N PHE A 362 15.18 -11.68 14.73
CA PHE A 362 14.63 -12.46 13.62
C PHE A 362 15.71 -12.91 12.64
N VAL A 363 15.39 -13.97 11.92
CA VAL A 363 16.14 -14.46 10.77
C VAL A 363 15.18 -14.80 9.65
N GLU A 364 15.63 -14.64 8.41
CA GLU A 364 14.89 -15.01 7.21
C GLU A 364 15.85 -15.51 6.15
N ALA A 365 15.47 -16.55 5.44
CA ALA A 365 16.21 -17.10 4.31
C ALA A 365 15.26 -17.42 3.16
N CYS A 366 15.59 -16.94 1.97
CA CYS A 366 14.84 -17.17 0.75
C CYS A 366 15.72 -17.87 -0.27
N TRP A 367 15.20 -18.93 -0.86
CA TRP A 367 15.78 -19.65 -1.98
C TRP A 367 14.89 -19.55 -3.22
N MET A 368 15.50 -19.43 -4.40
CA MET A 368 14.80 -19.34 -5.69
C MET A 368 15.64 -20.02 -6.76
N ASP A 369 15.00 -20.77 -7.66
CA ASP A 369 15.69 -21.53 -8.72
C ASP A 369 15.86 -20.79 -10.06
N ASP A 370 15.23 -19.62 -10.22
CA ASP A 370 15.21 -18.87 -11.48
C ASP A 370 16.22 -17.72 -11.54
N VAL A 371 17.06 -17.61 -10.53
CA VAL A 371 17.97 -16.48 -10.39
C VAL A 371 19.38 -16.95 -10.05
N PRO A 372 20.40 -16.24 -10.55
CA PRO A 372 21.79 -16.57 -10.28
C PRO A 372 22.18 -16.55 -8.79
N VAL A 373 21.46 -15.76 -7.99
CA VAL A 373 21.59 -15.77 -6.53
C VAL A 373 20.58 -16.75 -5.97
N GLU A 374 21.04 -17.93 -5.65
CA GLU A 374 20.20 -19.02 -5.18
C GLU A 374 19.60 -18.73 -3.80
N TRP A 375 20.34 -18.03 -2.93
CA TRP A 375 19.92 -17.75 -1.56
C TRP A 375 20.10 -16.29 -1.17
N ILE A 376 19.13 -15.75 -0.45
CA ILE A 376 19.27 -14.48 0.26
C ILE A 376 18.88 -14.72 1.70
N ALA A 377 19.79 -14.39 2.62
CA ALA A 377 19.52 -14.46 4.05
C ALA A 377 19.52 -13.04 4.64
N GLN A 378 18.67 -12.84 5.64
CA GLN A 378 18.71 -11.66 6.48
C GLN A 378 18.54 -12.04 7.95
N ALA A 379 19.21 -11.28 8.79
CA ALA A 379 19.09 -11.40 10.24
C ALA A 379 19.07 -10.01 10.88
N GLY A 380 18.33 -9.86 11.95
CA GLY A 380 18.23 -8.56 12.60
C GLY A 380 17.52 -8.61 13.95
N VAL A 381 17.28 -7.42 14.47
CA VAL A 381 16.53 -7.21 15.70
C VAL A 381 15.56 -6.04 15.55
N ASN A 382 14.36 -6.22 16.03
CA ASN A 382 13.37 -5.19 16.20
C ASN A 382 13.34 -4.72 17.65
N LEU A 383 13.31 -3.41 17.83
CA LEU A 383 13.08 -2.76 19.11
C LEU A 383 11.74 -2.02 19.01
N TYR A 384 10.83 -2.33 19.92
CA TYR A 384 9.47 -1.75 19.92
C TYR A 384 9.25 -0.85 21.11
N GLU A 385 8.53 0.25 20.89
CA GLU A 385 8.07 1.17 21.92
C GLU A 385 6.61 1.56 21.67
N GLY A 386 5.91 1.96 22.74
CA GLY A 386 4.54 2.46 22.65
C GLY A 386 3.55 1.45 22.06
N GLY A 387 3.61 0.18 22.45
CA GLY A 387 2.70 -0.86 21.95
C GLY A 387 2.90 -1.17 20.45
N LYS A 388 4.14 -1.20 19.99
CA LYS A 388 4.54 -1.42 18.58
C LYS A 388 4.23 -0.24 17.63
N ARG A 389 3.96 0.96 18.15
CA ARG A 389 3.81 2.15 17.30
C ARG A 389 5.14 2.65 16.77
N VAL A 390 6.17 2.58 17.58
CA VAL A 390 7.54 2.85 17.17
C VAL A 390 8.27 1.54 17.04
N LYS A 391 8.90 1.31 15.90
CA LYS A 391 9.74 0.14 15.65
C LYS A 391 11.07 0.61 15.07
N VAL A 392 12.16 0.24 15.73
CA VAL A 392 13.51 0.35 15.18
C VAL A 392 13.93 -1.04 14.73
N THR A 393 14.33 -1.19 13.48
CA THR A 393 14.85 -2.44 12.92
C THR A 393 16.31 -2.24 12.55
N LEU A 394 17.18 -3.07 13.09
CA LEU A 394 18.58 -3.19 12.68
C LEU A 394 18.77 -4.56 12.04
N LYS A 395 19.23 -4.61 10.79
CA LYS A 395 19.40 -5.88 10.08
C LYS A 395 20.56 -5.88 9.12
N ALA A 396 21.07 -7.07 8.86
CA ALA A 396 21.99 -7.37 7.78
C ALA A 396 21.27 -8.24 6.74
N VAL A 397 21.58 -8.03 5.46
CA VAL A 397 21.07 -8.80 4.32
C VAL A 397 22.27 -9.28 3.51
N VAL A 398 22.32 -10.57 3.24
CA VAL A 398 23.44 -11.19 2.55
C VAL A 398 22.90 -12.14 1.46
N PRO A 399 23.20 -11.88 0.18
CA PRO A 399 22.97 -12.83 -0.90
C PRO A 399 24.09 -13.87 -0.95
N PHE A 400 23.74 -15.10 -1.29
CA PHE A 400 24.68 -16.22 -1.47
C PHE A 400 24.42 -16.88 -2.83
N GLY A 401 25.48 -17.31 -3.51
CA GLY A 401 25.41 -17.93 -4.82
C GLY A 401 26.34 -17.24 -5.83
N GLY A 402 26.75 -17.95 -6.85
CA GLY A 402 27.83 -17.54 -7.77
C GLY A 402 27.39 -16.78 -9.02
N GLY A 403 26.22 -16.20 -9.07
CA GLY A 403 25.68 -15.61 -10.28
C GLY A 403 25.44 -14.11 -10.22
N ASN A 404 25.45 -13.48 -11.38
CA ASN A 404 25.16 -12.07 -11.56
C ASN A 404 23.64 -11.83 -11.42
N VAL A 405 23.23 -11.06 -10.43
CA VAL A 405 21.82 -10.72 -10.16
C VAL A 405 21.19 -9.80 -11.24
N ASN A 406 21.84 -9.59 -12.37
CA ASN A 406 21.34 -8.74 -13.46
C ASN A 406 19.93 -9.10 -13.98
N GLY A 407 19.42 -10.27 -13.68
CA GLY A 407 18.05 -10.68 -13.99
C GLY A 407 17.01 -10.25 -12.95
N ILE A 408 17.42 -10.01 -11.71
CA ILE A 408 16.51 -9.53 -10.66
C ILE A 408 16.71 -8.03 -10.47
N ARG A 409 16.04 -7.23 -11.27
CA ARG A 409 15.86 -5.79 -10.98
C ARG A 409 15.02 -5.52 -9.71
N VAL A 410 14.96 -6.47 -8.81
CA VAL A 410 14.33 -6.40 -7.47
C VAL A 410 15.02 -5.37 -6.59
N ILE A 411 16.13 -4.93 -6.99
CA ILE A 411 17.21 -4.56 -6.12
C ILE A 411 17.26 -3.08 -5.83
N ASN A 412 16.57 -2.26 -6.57
CA ASN A 412 16.50 -0.83 -6.23
C ASN A 412 15.38 -0.51 -5.21
N GLY A 413 14.69 -1.51 -4.70
CA GLY A 413 13.46 -1.15 -4.05
C GLY A 413 13.21 -1.67 -2.66
N GLY A 414 13.69 -2.80 -2.26
CA GLY A 414 13.21 -3.39 -1.03
C GLY A 414 14.27 -3.59 0.04
N LEU A 415 15.32 -4.27 -0.31
CA LEU A 415 16.28 -4.81 0.65
C LEU A 415 17.54 -3.97 0.81
N GLY A 416 17.66 -2.81 0.12
CA GLY A 416 18.88 -1.99 0.17
C GLY A 416 20.10 -2.65 -0.45
N ILE A 417 19.89 -3.70 -1.27
CA ILE A 417 20.98 -4.38 -1.98
C ILE A 417 21.22 -3.61 -3.27
N ALA A 418 22.45 -3.21 -3.56
CA ALA A 418 22.78 -2.56 -4.81
C ALA A 418 22.81 -3.57 -5.98
N THR A 419 22.48 -3.10 -7.19
CA THR A 419 22.09 -3.86 -8.38
C THR A 419 23.16 -4.73 -9.05
N ALA A 420 24.35 -4.84 -8.51
CA ALA A 420 25.39 -5.66 -9.07
C ALA A 420 26.00 -6.54 -7.97
N ASP A 421 25.96 -7.83 -8.19
CA ASP A 421 26.85 -8.83 -7.62
C ASP A 421 27.07 -8.81 -6.10
N ASN A 422 26.53 -9.81 -5.42
CA ASN A 422 26.91 -10.23 -4.05
C ASN A 422 27.15 -9.08 -3.05
N ASN A 423 26.22 -8.13 -2.96
CA ASN A 423 26.34 -7.03 -2.02
C ASN A 423 25.67 -7.34 -0.70
N ALA A 424 26.44 -7.44 0.36
CA ALA A 424 25.89 -7.40 1.70
C ALA A 424 25.42 -5.98 2.04
N SER A 425 24.34 -5.89 2.80
CA SER A 425 23.79 -4.61 3.25
C SER A 425 23.49 -4.63 4.73
N VAL A 426 23.73 -3.48 5.39
CA VAL A 426 23.28 -3.22 6.75
C VAL A 426 22.23 -2.11 6.70
N ILE A 427 21.12 -2.32 7.36
CA ILE A 427 19.97 -1.43 7.35
C ILE A 427 19.59 -1.08 8.78
N ALA A 428 19.48 0.23 9.05
CA ALA A 428 18.83 0.76 10.24
C ALA A 428 17.55 1.48 9.84
N GLN A 429 16.40 1.02 10.29
CA GLN A 429 15.09 1.57 9.92
C GLN A 429 14.32 2.02 11.15
N LEU A 430 13.74 3.21 11.08
CA LEU A 430 12.77 3.73 12.04
C LEU A 430 11.38 3.73 11.39
N GLN A 431 10.42 3.14 12.06
CA GLN A 431 9.01 3.14 11.69
C GLN A 431 8.18 3.79 12.79
N LEU A 432 7.32 4.72 12.39
CA LEU A 432 6.30 5.32 13.25
C LEU A 432 4.92 5.01 12.67
N ARG A 433 3.99 4.55 13.50
CA ARG A 433 2.56 4.34 13.19
C ARG A 433 1.69 5.25 14.02
N PHE A 434 0.66 5.83 13.42
CA PHE A 434 -0.29 6.74 14.07
C PHE A 434 -1.70 6.62 13.51
#